data_af26a9a069edeeaef96e2d9602f2eeec
#
_entry.id   af26a9a069edeeaef96e2d9602f2eeec
#
_cell.length_a   1.000
_cell.length_b   1.000
_cell.length_c   1.000
_cell.angle_alpha   90.00
_cell.angle_beta   90.00
_cell.angle_gamma   90.00
#
_symmetry.space_group_name_H-M   'P 1'
#
loop_
_entity.id
_entity.type
_entity.pdbx_description
1 polymer ?
#
loop_
_entity_poly.entity_id
_entity_poly.type
_entity_poly.pdbx_seq_one_letter_code
_entity_poly.pdbx_strand_id
1 'polypeptide(L)'
;MFNCLESNEVLKRKFKKLHRKIVDGVNPDNIIAFLFGESVIGNSDMKELQKFRDEPQQQCTELLTLLHNSGNRQAFVYLYSAIKDDNSLQWVIEEIDEMVDPAEPQYRTKPIGNSFTHENLL
;
A
#
# COMPACT_ATOMS: atom_id res chain seq x y z
N MET A 1 -0.29 -7.08 -18.70
CA MET A 1 -0.71 -7.95 -17.62
C MET A 1 -0.27 -7.42 -16.28
N PHE A 2 -1.12 -7.53 -15.30
CA PHE A 2 -0.83 -7.10 -13.95
C PHE A 2 0.10 -8.12 -13.29
N ASN A 3 1.23 -7.66 -12.79
CA ASN A 3 2.26 -8.55 -12.29
C ASN A 3 2.41 -8.60 -10.78
N CYS A 4 1.44 -8.09 -10.05
CA CYS A 4 1.50 -8.20 -8.61
C CYS A 4 1.21 -9.65 -8.23
N LEU A 5 2.19 -10.32 -7.65
CA LEU A 5 2.07 -11.72 -7.26
C LEU A 5 1.43 -11.88 -5.89
N GLU A 6 1.16 -10.77 -5.22
CA GLU A 6 0.67 -10.81 -3.85
C GLU A 6 -0.84 -10.61 -3.81
N SER A 7 -1.47 -11.28 -2.86
CA SER A 7 -2.90 -11.13 -2.65
C SER A 7 -3.21 -9.75 -2.08
N ASN A 8 -4.47 -9.36 -2.20
CA ASN A 8 -4.94 -8.12 -1.62
C ASN A 8 -4.67 -8.07 -0.11
N GLU A 9 -4.85 -9.19 0.58
CA GLU A 9 -4.63 -9.23 2.04
C GLU A 9 -3.18 -8.97 2.41
N VAL A 10 -2.25 -9.53 1.66
CA VAL A 10 -0.82 -9.29 1.90
C VAL A 10 -0.50 -7.83 1.64
N LEU A 11 -0.98 -7.29 0.52
CA LEU A 11 -0.75 -5.88 0.19
C LEU A 11 -1.36 -4.96 1.24
N LYS A 12 -2.55 -5.30 1.72
CA LYS A 12 -3.19 -4.52 2.79
C LYS A 12 -2.30 -4.40 4.01
N ARG A 13 -1.71 -5.52 4.44
CA ARG A 13 -0.80 -5.52 5.59
C ARG A 13 0.46 -4.72 5.32
N LYS A 14 1.02 -4.84 4.12
CA LYS A 14 2.22 -4.10 3.77
C LYS A 14 1.97 -2.60 3.70
N PHE A 15 0.87 -2.19 3.10
CA PHE A 15 0.52 -0.78 3.04
C PHE A 15 0.24 -0.21 4.44
N LYS A 16 -0.35 -1.01 5.31
CA LYS A 16 -0.55 -0.58 6.68
C LYS A 16 0.79 -0.33 7.38
N LYS A 17 1.76 -1.21 7.14
CA LYS A 17 3.10 -1.07 7.70
C LYS A 17 3.80 0.19 7.22
N LEU A 18 3.57 0.58 5.97
CA LEU A 18 4.17 1.76 5.36
C LEU A 18 3.32 3.02 5.50
N HIS A 19 2.22 2.94 6.23
CA HIS A 19 1.22 4.02 6.27
C HIS A 19 1.85 5.39 6.50
N ARG A 20 2.70 5.50 7.51
CA ARG A 20 3.31 6.78 7.87
C ARG A 20 4.20 7.33 6.76
N LYS A 21 5.02 6.47 6.18
CA LYS A 21 5.91 6.90 5.08
C LYS A 21 5.10 7.37 3.88
N ILE A 22 4.02 6.67 3.59
CA ILE A 22 3.16 7.02 2.46
C ILE A 22 2.48 8.35 2.73
N VAL A 23 1.90 8.54 3.91
CA VAL A 23 1.24 9.79 4.26
C VAL A 23 2.21 10.96 4.17
N ASP A 24 3.46 10.76 4.62
CA ASP A 24 4.44 11.83 4.65
C ASP A 24 5.01 12.16 3.26
N GLY A 25 5.01 11.20 2.35
CA GLY A 25 5.73 11.36 1.09
C GLY A 25 4.94 11.25 -0.20
N VAL A 26 3.65 10.97 -0.13
CA VAL A 26 2.85 10.72 -1.34
C VAL A 26 1.76 11.77 -1.49
N ASN A 27 1.71 12.39 -2.67
CA ASN A 27 0.57 13.23 -3.04
C ASN A 27 -0.47 12.31 -3.65
N PRO A 28 -1.68 12.21 -3.07
CA PRO A 28 -2.64 11.20 -3.50
C PRO A 28 -3.50 11.58 -4.70
N ASP A 29 -3.32 12.75 -5.31
CA ASP A 29 -4.20 13.22 -6.38
C ASP A 29 -4.37 12.22 -7.50
N ASN A 30 -3.26 11.75 -8.07
CA ASN A 30 -3.31 10.81 -9.19
C ASN A 30 -3.84 9.46 -8.78
N ILE A 31 -3.54 9.07 -7.55
CA ILE A 31 -4.02 7.80 -7.01
C ILE A 31 -5.53 7.84 -6.87
N ILE A 32 -6.05 8.93 -6.33
CA ILE A 32 -7.49 9.11 -6.15
C ILE A 32 -8.20 9.07 -7.50
N ALA A 33 -7.65 9.77 -8.48
CA ALA A 33 -8.23 9.79 -9.83
C ALA A 33 -8.26 8.40 -10.44
N PHE A 34 -7.18 7.64 -10.29
CA PHE A 34 -7.10 6.27 -10.80
C PHE A 34 -8.15 5.38 -10.12
N LEU A 35 -8.22 5.44 -8.80
CA LEU A 35 -9.14 4.58 -8.05
C LEU A 35 -10.60 4.93 -8.35
N PHE A 36 -10.89 6.20 -8.54
CA PHE A 36 -12.23 6.61 -8.93
C PHE A 36 -12.57 6.06 -10.33
N GLY A 37 -11.61 6.17 -11.27
CA GLY A 37 -11.81 5.66 -12.63
C GLY A 37 -12.03 4.15 -12.66
N GLU A 38 -11.43 3.42 -11.72
CA GLU A 38 -11.60 1.95 -11.64
C GLU A 38 -12.77 1.55 -10.74
N SER A 39 -13.54 2.51 -10.29
CA SER A 39 -14.72 2.27 -9.43
C SER A 39 -14.37 1.65 -8.08
N VAL A 40 -13.15 1.80 -7.63
CA VAL A 40 -12.74 1.37 -6.29
C VAL A 40 -13.32 2.32 -5.24
N ILE A 41 -13.38 3.60 -5.57
CA ILE A 41 -14.04 4.60 -4.73
C ILE A 41 -15.17 5.24 -5.53
N GLY A 42 -16.23 5.62 -4.83
CA GLY A 42 -17.41 6.18 -5.46
C GLY A 42 -17.48 7.69 -5.34
N ASN A 43 -18.60 8.26 -5.82
CA ASN A 43 -18.80 9.70 -5.82
C ASN A 43 -18.77 10.31 -4.42
N SER A 44 -19.40 9.65 -3.45
CA SER A 44 -19.42 10.18 -2.08
C SER A 44 -18.03 10.14 -1.47
N ASP A 45 -17.25 9.11 -1.80
CA ASP A 45 -15.86 9.02 -1.33
C ASP A 45 -15.03 10.15 -1.92
N MET A 46 -15.22 10.44 -3.21
CA MET A 46 -14.52 11.54 -3.86
C MET A 46 -14.83 12.86 -3.19
N LYS A 47 -16.11 13.10 -2.87
CA LYS A 47 -16.52 14.33 -2.20
C LYS A 47 -15.85 14.48 -0.84
N GLU A 48 -15.77 13.38 -0.10
CA GLU A 48 -15.10 13.42 1.20
C GLU A 48 -13.62 13.73 1.07
N LEU A 49 -12.97 13.09 0.10
CA LEU A 49 -11.54 13.31 -0.11
C LEU A 49 -11.23 14.72 -0.61
N GLN A 50 -12.13 15.30 -1.40
CA GLN A 50 -11.94 16.66 -1.92
C GLN A 50 -11.93 17.72 -0.80
N LYS A 51 -12.50 17.41 0.34
CA LYS A 51 -12.46 18.34 1.49
C LYS A 51 -11.04 18.58 1.97
N PHE A 52 -10.12 17.66 1.67
CA PHE A 52 -8.74 17.73 2.14
C PHE A 52 -7.75 18.01 1.02
N ARG A 53 -8.22 18.49 -0.14
CA ARG A 53 -7.35 18.67 -1.30
C ARG A 53 -6.18 19.62 -1.06
N ASP A 54 -6.32 20.54 -0.13
CA ASP A 54 -5.24 21.47 0.23
C ASP A 54 -4.36 20.93 1.35
N GLU A 55 -4.64 19.72 1.82
CA GLU A 55 -3.92 19.08 2.90
C GLU A 55 -3.55 17.67 2.48
N PRO A 56 -2.51 17.52 1.64
CA PRO A 56 -2.19 16.20 1.04
C PRO A 56 -1.98 15.09 2.06
N GLN A 57 -1.39 15.40 3.21
CA GLN A 57 -1.17 14.37 4.22
C GLN A 57 -2.48 13.88 4.82
N GLN A 58 -3.38 14.82 5.12
CA GLN A 58 -4.69 14.46 5.65
C GLN A 58 -5.49 13.71 4.60
N GLN A 59 -5.44 14.16 3.33
CA GLN A 59 -6.15 13.51 2.25
C GLN A 59 -5.65 12.09 2.07
N CYS A 60 -4.34 11.88 2.13
CA CYS A 60 -3.76 10.55 2.00
C CYS A 60 -4.18 9.65 3.15
N THR A 61 -4.20 10.18 4.37
CA THR A 61 -4.67 9.45 5.54
C THR A 61 -6.12 8.99 5.36
N GLU A 62 -6.98 9.91 4.89
CA GLU A 62 -8.38 9.58 4.67
C GLU A 62 -8.54 8.53 3.59
N LEU A 63 -7.75 8.65 2.51
CA LEU A 63 -7.79 7.66 1.43
C LEU A 63 -7.42 6.27 1.94
N LEU A 64 -6.31 6.16 2.66
CA LEU A 64 -5.86 4.87 3.15
C LEU A 64 -6.85 4.26 4.14
N THR A 65 -7.41 5.09 5.01
CA THR A 65 -8.43 4.65 5.96
C THR A 65 -9.65 4.10 5.21
N LEU A 66 -10.07 4.81 4.19
CA LEU A 66 -11.19 4.42 3.37
C LEU A 66 -10.93 3.05 2.71
N LEU A 67 -9.73 2.87 2.17
CA LEU A 67 -9.37 1.61 1.53
C LEU A 67 -9.30 0.45 2.53
N HIS A 68 -8.80 0.71 3.73
CA HIS A 68 -8.75 -0.33 4.77
C HIS A 68 -10.15 -0.78 5.19
N ASN A 69 -11.13 0.10 5.07
CA ASN A 69 -12.51 -0.21 5.45
C ASN A 69 -13.38 -0.57 4.25
N SER A 70 -12.79 -0.63 3.06
CA SER A 70 -13.53 -0.91 1.84
C SER A 70 -13.99 -2.36 1.77
N GLY A 71 -15.17 -2.58 1.22
CA GLY A 71 -15.65 -3.92 0.90
C GLY A 71 -15.08 -4.48 -0.40
N ASN A 72 -14.34 -3.68 -1.14
CA ASN A 72 -13.74 -4.13 -2.40
C ASN A 72 -12.57 -5.05 -2.10
N ARG A 73 -12.66 -6.30 -2.57
CA ARG A 73 -11.64 -7.31 -2.28
C ARG A 73 -10.32 -7.08 -2.99
N GLN A 74 -10.28 -6.14 -3.92
CA GLN A 74 -9.09 -5.83 -4.69
C GLN A 74 -8.59 -4.41 -4.45
N ALA A 75 -9.08 -3.75 -3.40
CA ALA A 75 -8.75 -2.35 -3.15
C ALA A 75 -7.26 -2.09 -3.14
N PHE A 76 -6.48 -2.94 -2.47
CA PHE A 76 -5.04 -2.75 -2.36
C PHE A 76 -4.29 -3.20 -3.60
N VAL A 77 -4.85 -4.12 -4.36
CA VAL A 77 -4.30 -4.47 -5.67
C VAL A 77 -4.41 -3.27 -6.61
N TYR A 78 -5.56 -2.58 -6.60
CA TYR A 78 -5.73 -1.36 -7.39
C TYR A 78 -4.84 -0.24 -6.90
N LEU A 79 -4.67 -0.12 -5.58
CA LEU A 79 -3.77 0.88 -5.01
C LEU A 79 -2.33 0.64 -5.49
N TYR A 80 -1.89 -0.60 -5.45
CA TYR A 80 -0.57 -0.97 -5.94
C TYR A 80 -0.41 -0.57 -7.41
N SER A 81 -1.42 -0.88 -8.24
CA SER A 81 -1.38 -0.54 -9.65
C SER A 81 -1.31 0.97 -9.88
N ALA A 82 -2.08 1.74 -9.12
CA ALA A 82 -2.09 3.18 -9.23
C ALA A 82 -0.71 3.77 -8.94
N ILE A 83 -0.08 3.26 -7.88
CA ILE A 83 1.24 3.71 -7.47
C ILE A 83 2.29 3.29 -8.49
N LYS A 84 2.17 2.07 -9.00
CA LYS A 84 3.13 1.54 -9.97
C LYS A 84 3.15 2.36 -11.26
N ASP A 85 2.01 2.93 -11.64
CA ASP A 85 1.91 3.76 -12.83
C ASP A 85 2.54 5.15 -12.63
N ASP A 86 2.85 5.54 -11.42
CA ASP A 86 3.38 6.86 -11.13
C ASP A 86 4.90 6.76 -10.92
N ASN A 87 5.65 7.33 -11.88
CA ASN A 87 7.11 7.24 -11.82
C ASN A 87 7.70 7.88 -10.57
N SER A 88 7.05 8.89 -10.02
CA SER A 88 7.55 9.55 -8.82
C SER A 88 7.37 8.72 -7.57
N LEU A 89 6.60 7.64 -7.65
CA LEU A 89 6.28 6.80 -6.49
C LEU A 89 6.92 5.41 -6.57
N GLN A 90 7.93 5.25 -7.43
CA GLN A 90 8.60 3.94 -7.54
C GLN A 90 9.23 3.49 -6.22
N TRP A 91 9.60 4.45 -5.37
CA TRP A 91 10.15 4.10 -4.06
C TRP A 91 9.16 3.32 -3.21
N VAL A 92 7.85 3.62 -3.34
CA VAL A 92 6.82 2.88 -2.61
C VAL A 92 6.77 1.44 -3.12
N ILE A 93 6.81 1.27 -4.44
CA ILE A 93 6.78 -0.07 -5.05
C ILE A 93 7.97 -0.89 -4.57
N GLU A 94 9.16 -0.28 -4.53
CA GLU A 94 10.36 -0.97 -4.07
C GLU A 94 10.21 -1.41 -2.61
N GLU A 95 9.68 -0.53 -1.76
CA GLU A 95 9.46 -0.87 -0.36
C GLU A 95 8.47 -2.04 -0.22
N ILE A 96 7.38 -1.99 -0.98
CA ILE A 96 6.37 -3.05 -0.94
C ILE A 96 6.96 -4.37 -1.44
N ASP A 97 7.65 -4.32 -2.57
CA ASP A 97 8.17 -5.54 -3.20
C ASP A 97 9.25 -6.22 -2.36
N GLU A 98 10.02 -5.42 -1.61
CA GLU A 98 11.10 -5.94 -0.77
C GLU A 98 10.62 -6.36 0.62
N MET A 99 9.43 -5.94 1.00
CA MET A 99 8.91 -6.24 2.33
C MET A 99 8.42 -7.68 2.43
N VAL A 100 8.79 -8.34 3.53
CA VAL A 100 8.21 -9.64 3.88
C VAL A 100 6.81 -9.39 4.43
N ASP A 101 5.87 -10.28 4.10
CA ASP A 101 4.51 -10.19 4.63
C ASP A 101 4.57 -10.04 6.16
N PRO A 102 4.04 -8.95 6.72
CA PRO A 102 4.11 -8.74 8.18
C PRO A 102 3.48 -9.84 9.01
N ALA A 103 2.58 -10.62 8.43
CA ALA A 103 1.96 -11.74 9.10
C ALA A 103 2.77 -13.03 9.00
N GLU A 104 3.86 -13.00 8.20
CA GLU A 104 4.68 -14.19 8.00
C GLU A 104 5.49 -14.50 9.24
N PRO A 105 5.53 -15.76 9.70
CA PRO A 105 6.36 -16.10 10.85
C PRO A 105 7.85 -15.86 10.57
N GLN A 106 8.50 -15.12 11.44
CA GLN A 106 9.91 -14.78 11.26
C GLN A 106 10.86 -15.91 11.68
N TYR A 107 10.40 -16.82 12.52
CA TYR A 107 11.23 -17.92 13.00
C TYR A 107 11.70 -18.85 11.89
N ARG A 108 11.07 -18.81 10.77
CA ARG A 108 11.42 -19.65 9.64
C ARG A 108 12.76 -19.31 9.04
N THR A 109 13.26 -18.24 9.40
CA THR A 109 14.55 -17.86 8.91
C THR A 109 15.62 -18.52 9.73
N LYS A 110 16.01 -19.19 10.37
CA LYS A 110 16.94 -19.61 11.03
C LYS A 110 17.57 -20.56 11.41
N PRO A 111 17.34 -20.83 11.16
CA PRO A 111 17.69 -21.50 11.58
C PRO A 111 18.43 -21.75 11.90
N ILE A 112 18.60 -22.11 11.76
CA ILE A 112 18.82 -22.36 12.00
C ILE A 112 19.61 -22.00 12.24
N GLY A 113 20.03 -21.92 12.11
CA GLY A 113 20.35 -21.74 12.44
C GLY A 113 20.90 -20.99 12.31
N ASN A 114 21.14 -21.04 12.03
CA ASN A 114 21.24 -20.50 12.09
C ASN A 114 21.63 -19.68 11.83
N SER A 115 22.21 -19.65 11.60
CA SER A 115 22.20 -19.23 11.63
C SER A 115 22.34 -18.30 11.24
N PHE A 116 22.88 -18.30 10.73
CA PHE A 116 22.61 -17.71 10.58
C PHE A 116 22.72 -16.80 10.40
N THR A 117 23.49 -16.79 10.42
CA THR A 117 23.12 -16.35 10.53
C THR A 117 22.94 -15.51 10.31
N HIS A 118 23.67 -15.54 9.92
CA HIS A 118 23.06 -15.06 10.02
C HIS A 118 22.71 -14.46 9.89
N GLU A 119 23.35 -14.46 10.01
CA GLU A 119 22.75 -14.39 10.26
C GLU A 119 22.21 -13.92 10.26
N ASN A 120 22.98 -14.10 9.93
CA ASN A 120 22.21 -14.05 10.17
C ASN A 120 21.73 -13.76 10.19
N LEU A 121 22.21 -13.91 10.14
CA LEU A 121 21.49 -14.22 10.37
C LEU A 121 21.04 -13.94 10.52
N LEU A 122 21.42 -13.96 10.45
CA LEU A 122 20.77 -14.24 10.80
C LEU A 122 20.45 -14.04 10.83
#